data_55a7e1e2b6cedf102122580cd40c4181
#
_entry.id   55a7e1e2b6cedf102122580cd40c4181
#
_cell.length_a   1.000
_cell.length_b   1.000
_cell.length_c   1.000
_cell.angle_alpha   90.00
_cell.angle_beta   90.00
_cell.angle_gamma   90.00
#
_symmetry.space_group_name_H-M   'P 1'
#
loop_
_entity.id
_entity.type
_entity.pdbx_description
1 polymer ?
#
loop_
_entity_poly.entity_id
_entity_poly.type
_entity_poly.pdbx_seq_one_letter_code
_entity_poly.pdbx_strand_id
1 'polypeptide(L)'
;MRRPSVWNRVLIVVCATLMLALSGTLAWATVNDYQQRGLVTSGVKITGNSLSGMTQAQARAAIEKSVASPMMRLVTVIGLKNQSFVFQPQGVVAVDVDAMLADAYAPKRTAPFVARLRHNLAGTPLPADIKPVYAVNLPAIDSWVASVAATVTPEVTRPRCW
;
A
#
# COMPACT_ATOMS: atom_id res chain seq x y z
N MET A 1 -9.03 50.43 45.74
CA MET A 1 -8.42 49.29 45.00
C MET A 1 -8.76 48.01 45.76
N ARG A 2 -9.67 47.15 45.23
CA ARG A 2 -10.04 45.87 45.85
C ARG A 2 -8.94 44.87 45.65
N ARG A 3 -8.29 44.39 46.74
CA ARG A 3 -7.30 43.32 46.63
C ARG A 3 -7.97 42.07 46.08
N PRO A 4 -7.43 41.45 44.98
CA PRO A 4 -8.02 40.24 44.45
C PRO A 4 -8.00 39.15 45.51
N SER A 5 -9.18 38.53 45.74
CA SER A 5 -9.36 37.40 46.65
C SER A 5 -8.38 36.28 46.34
N VAL A 6 -7.89 35.57 47.36
CA VAL A 6 -6.99 34.42 47.20
C VAL A 6 -7.56 33.42 46.21
N TRP A 7 -8.86 33.24 46.16
CA TRP A 7 -9.58 32.43 45.18
C TRP A 7 -9.36 32.87 43.72
N ASN A 8 -9.39 34.21 43.45
CA ASN A 8 -9.13 34.71 42.10
C ASN A 8 -7.69 34.43 41.66
N ARG A 9 -6.71 34.48 42.55
CA ARG A 9 -5.33 34.16 42.25
C ARG A 9 -5.16 32.67 41.93
N VAL A 10 -5.79 31.80 42.73
CA VAL A 10 -5.77 30.34 42.46
C VAL A 10 -6.44 30.03 41.13
N LEU A 11 -7.58 30.65 40.84
CA LEU A 11 -8.28 30.44 39.57
C LEU A 11 -7.45 30.89 38.36
N ILE A 12 -6.77 32.04 38.46
CA ILE A 12 -5.88 32.53 37.39
C ILE A 12 -4.69 31.58 37.18
N VAL A 13 -4.07 31.05 38.23
CA VAL A 13 -2.96 30.10 38.12
C VAL A 13 -3.45 28.79 37.51
N VAL A 14 -4.61 28.27 37.90
CA VAL A 14 -5.19 27.04 37.30
C VAL A 14 -5.52 27.26 35.80
N CYS A 15 -6.13 28.38 35.48
CA CYS A 15 -6.40 28.69 34.06
C CYS A 15 -5.10 28.85 33.24
N ALA A 16 -4.08 29.50 33.80
CA ALA A 16 -2.80 29.66 33.11
C ALA A 16 -2.06 28.32 32.91
N THR A 17 -2.08 27.43 33.89
CA THR A 17 -1.49 26.08 33.75
C THR A 17 -2.26 25.23 32.77
N LEU A 18 -3.58 25.29 32.74
CA LEU A 18 -4.40 24.60 31.71
C LEU A 18 -4.14 25.12 30.32
N MET A 19 -4.04 26.44 30.13
CA MET A 19 -3.69 27.05 28.84
C MET A 19 -2.28 26.63 28.36
N LEU A 20 -1.30 26.59 29.25
CA LEU A 20 0.05 26.14 28.94
C LEU A 20 0.07 24.66 28.56
N ALA A 21 -0.66 23.82 29.27
CA ALA A 21 -0.75 22.40 28.95
C ALA A 21 -1.43 22.16 27.57
N LEU A 22 -2.51 22.89 27.27
CA LEU A 22 -3.19 22.82 25.98
C LEU A 22 -2.30 23.30 24.82
N SER A 23 -1.58 24.42 24.99
CA SER A 23 -0.67 24.92 23.96
C SER A 23 0.52 24.01 23.74
N GLY A 24 1.06 23.40 24.78
CA GLY A 24 2.16 22.42 24.67
C GLY A 24 1.75 21.15 23.93
N THR A 25 0.56 20.62 24.17
CA THR A 25 0.04 19.43 23.47
C THR A 25 -0.25 19.70 22.01
N LEU A 26 -0.78 20.88 21.67
CA LEU A 26 -0.99 21.30 20.28
C LEU A 26 0.33 21.46 19.51
N ALA A 27 1.31 22.12 20.11
CA ALA A 27 2.62 22.29 19.50
C ALA A 27 3.32 20.94 19.26
N TRP A 28 3.28 20.05 20.23
CA TRP A 28 3.85 18.69 20.09
C TRP A 28 3.12 17.89 19.00
N ALA A 29 1.80 17.94 18.94
CA ALA A 29 1.01 17.25 17.92
C ALA A 29 1.34 17.73 16.50
N THR A 30 1.55 19.04 16.30
CA THR A 30 1.90 19.60 14.99
C THR A 30 3.31 19.22 14.54
N VAL A 31 4.28 19.23 15.45
CA VAL A 31 5.67 18.80 15.15
C VAL A 31 5.69 17.30 14.82
N ASN A 32 4.99 16.49 15.59
CA ASN A 32 4.89 15.05 15.33
C ASN A 32 4.20 14.73 14.00
N ASP A 33 3.12 15.44 13.65
CA ASP A 33 2.46 15.33 12.35
C ASP A 33 3.40 15.70 11.19
N TYR A 34 4.19 16.76 11.36
CA TYR A 34 5.17 17.18 10.36
C TYR A 34 6.26 16.13 10.13
N GLN A 35 6.80 15.52 11.19
CA GLN A 35 7.81 14.47 11.11
C GLN A 35 7.25 13.18 10.48
N GLN A 36 5.96 12.89 10.69
CA GLN A 36 5.31 11.69 10.15
C GLN A 36 4.74 11.86 8.73
N ARG A 37 4.78 13.06 8.15
CA ARG A 37 4.22 13.31 6.79
C ARG A 37 4.89 12.47 5.71
N GLY A 38 6.16 12.13 5.89
CA GLY A 38 6.94 11.29 4.97
C GLY A 38 6.84 9.80 5.22
N LEU A 39 6.12 9.36 6.26
CA LEU A 39 6.01 7.95 6.63
C LEU A 39 4.64 7.38 6.30
N VAL A 40 4.61 6.10 5.91
CA VAL A 40 3.36 5.35 5.73
C VAL A 40 2.66 5.19 7.08
N THR A 41 1.35 5.41 7.09
CA THR A 41 0.52 5.33 8.30
C THR A 41 0.56 3.94 8.93
N SER A 42 0.55 3.89 10.25
CA SER A 42 0.44 2.62 10.97
C SER A 42 -0.89 1.91 10.65
N GLY A 43 -0.80 0.59 10.40
CA GLY A 43 -1.95 -0.25 10.05
C GLY A 43 -2.11 -0.51 8.55
N VAL A 44 -1.30 0.12 7.69
CA VAL A 44 -1.31 -0.13 6.24
C VAL A 44 -0.58 -1.45 5.94
N LYS A 45 -1.23 -2.31 5.16
CA LYS A 45 -0.70 -3.61 4.73
C LYS A 45 -0.86 -3.77 3.22
N ILE A 46 0.05 -4.53 2.60
CA ILE A 46 -0.05 -4.99 1.22
C ILE A 46 0.25 -6.48 1.17
N THR A 47 -0.65 -7.28 0.62
CA THR A 47 -0.49 -8.74 0.55
C THR A 47 -0.07 -9.37 1.90
N GLY A 48 -0.61 -8.87 3.02
CA GLY A 48 -0.28 -9.33 4.38
C GLY A 48 0.98 -8.70 5.00
N ASN A 49 1.85 -8.04 4.22
CA ASN A 49 3.05 -7.38 4.72
C ASN A 49 2.74 -5.96 5.22
N SER A 50 3.25 -5.59 6.40
CA SER A 50 3.06 -4.26 6.96
C SER A 50 4.00 -3.25 6.30
N LEU A 51 3.45 -2.12 5.87
CA LEU A 51 4.19 -0.95 5.38
C LEU A 51 4.30 0.16 6.43
N SER A 52 3.78 -0.08 7.63
CA SER A 52 3.69 0.92 8.71
C SER A 52 5.05 1.55 9.05
N GLY A 53 5.09 2.87 9.10
CA GLY A 53 6.30 3.63 9.48
C GLY A 53 7.42 3.62 8.44
N MET A 54 7.20 3.06 7.27
CA MET A 54 8.19 3.07 6.20
C MET A 54 8.23 4.43 5.49
N THR A 55 9.41 4.85 5.07
CA THR A 55 9.57 5.98 4.14
C THR A 55 9.07 5.60 2.75
N GLN A 56 8.87 6.60 1.88
CA GLN A 56 8.43 6.36 0.51
C GLN A 56 9.34 5.39 -0.25
N ALA A 57 10.66 5.54 -0.10
CA ALA A 57 11.64 4.66 -0.74
C ALA A 57 11.56 3.22 -0.21
N GLN A 58 11.44 3.07 1.11
CA GLN A 58 11.30 1.76 1.75
C GLN A 58 9.99 1.08 1.38
N ALA A 59 8.87 1.83 1.37
CA ALA A 59 7.56 1.32 0.97
C ALA A 59 7.58 0.87 -0.51
N ARG A 60 8.18 1.67 -1.41
CA ARG A 60 8.38 1.30 -2.81
C ARG A 60 9.14 -0.03 -2.94
N ALA A 61 10.30 -0.14 -2.30
CA ALA A 61 11.11 -1.36 -2.33
C ALA A 61 10.37 -2.57 -1.74
N ALA A 62 9.58 -2.37 -0.67
CA ALA A 62 8.76 -3.42 -0.08
C ALA A 62 7.63 -3.88 -1.03
N ILE A 63 6.97 -2.96 -1.73
CA ILE A 63 5.95 -3.26 -2.74
C ILE A 63 6.57 -4.01 -3.92
N GLU A 64 7.70 -3.54 -4.45
CA GLU A 64 8.41 -4.20 -5.54
C GLU A 64 8.80 -5.62 -5.17
N LYS A 65 9.31 -5.83 -3.96
CA LYS A 65 9.70 -7.15 -3.47
C LYS A 65 8.52 -8.08 -3.23
N SER A 66 7.41 -7.57 -2.67
CA SER A 66 6.27 -8.40 -2.27
C SER A 66 5.26 -8.65 -3.38
N VAL A 67 5.16 -7.74 -4.36
CA VAL A 67 4.18 -7.82 -5.45
C VAL A 67 4.85 -7.99 -6.80
N ALA A 68 5.75 -7.09 -7.19
CA ALA A 68 6.33 -7.13 -8.53
C ALA A 68 7.23 -8.35 -8.74
N SER A 69 8.14 -8.65 -7.81
CA SER A 69 9.05 -9.79 -7.91
C SER A 69 8.36 -11.15 -8.08
N PRO A 70 7.33 -11.50 -7.29
CA PRO A 70 6.62 -12.76 -7.48
C PRO A 70 5.87 -12.84 -8.82
N MET A 71 5.31 -11.71 -9.29
CA MET A 71 4.56 -11.67 -10.56
C MET A 71 5.45 -11.76 -11.80
N MET A 72 6.74 -11.42 -11.68
CA MET A 72 7.71 -11.49 -12.76
C MET A 72 8.42 -12.85 -12.87
N ARG A 73 8.07 -13.83 -12.05
CA ARG A 73 8.66 -15.17 -12.11
C ARG A 73 8.21 -15.90 -13.36
N LEU A 74 9.14 -16.66 -13.93
CA LEU A 74 8.86 -17.56 -15.03
C LEU A 74 7.80 -18.59 -14.60
N VAL A 75 6.81 -18.79 -15.45
CA VAL A 75 5.76 -19.80 -15.25
C VAL A 75 6.00 -20.92 -16.25
N THR A 76 6.20 -22.13 -15.75
CA THR A 76 6.31 -23.31 -16.61
C THR A 76 4.94 -23.98 -16.70
N VAL A 77 4.39 -24.01 -17.90
CA VAL A 77 3.15 -24.72 -18.22
C VAL A 77 3.49 -26.09 -18.77
N ILE A 78 2.96 -27.14 -18.13
CA ILE A 78 3.15 -28.50 -18.58
C ILE A 78 1.96 -28.90 -19.45
N GLY A 79 2.22 -29.18 -20.72
CA GLY A 79 1.25 -29.60 -21.71
C GLY A 79 1.12 -31.13 -21.79
N LEU A 80 0.36 -31.59 -22.77
CA LEU A 80 0.19 -33.01 -23.07
C LEU A 80 1.55 -33.63 -23.47
N LYS A 81 1.73 -34.92 -23.17
CA LYS A 81 2.98 -35.66 -23.41
C LYS A 81 4.22 -35.09 -22.69
N ASN A 82 4.00 -34.44 -21.51
CA ASN A 82 5.07 -33.89 -20.70
C ASN A 82 5.89 -32.77 -21.36
N GLN A 83 5.32 -32.09 -22.38
CA GLN A 83 5.94 -30.92 -23.00
C GLN A 83 5.87 -29.74 -22.02
N SER A 84 6.98 -28.99 -21.89
CA SER A 84 7.05 -27.82 -21.02
C SER A 84 7.14 -26.55 -21.85
N PHE A 85 6.27 -25.60 -21.58
CA PHE A 85 6.26 -24.27 -22.18
C PHE A 85 6.57 -23.24 -21.11
N VAL A 86 7.53 -22.37 -21.36
CA VAL A 86 7.92 -21.32 -20.43
C VAL A 86 7.21 -20.03 -20.82
N PHE A 87 6.40 -19.51 -19.91
CA PHE A 87 5.79 -18.21 -20.04
C PHE A 87 6.60 -17.17 -19.29
N GLN A 88 6.99 -16.09 -19.97
CA GLN A 88 7.66 -14.93 -19.39
C GLN A 88 6.64 -13.80 -19.16
N PRO A 89 6.32 -13.46 -17.89
CA PRO A 89 5.39 -12.37 -17.61
C PRO A 89 5.94 -10.98 -17.93
N GLN A 90 7.24 -10.83 -18.12
CA GLN A 90 7.88 -9.56 -18.44
C GLN A 90 7.33 -8.98 -19.74
N GLY A 91 6.87 -7.71 -19.69
CA GLY A 91 6.20 -7.04 -20.81
C GLY A 91 4.74 -7.43 -21.04
N VAL A 92 4.25 -8.47 -20.36
CA VAL A 92 2.85 -8.90 -20.39
C VAL A 92 2.08 -8.38 -19.18
N VAL A 93 2.71 -8.38 -18.02
CA VAL A 93 2.14 -7.85 -16.78
C VAL A 93 2.94 -6.63 -16.36
N ALA A 94 2.26 -5.48 -16.20
CA ALA A 94 2.82 -4.26 -15.64
C ALA A 94 2.21 -4.02 -14.26
N VAL A 95 3.06 -3.96 -13.23
CA VAL A 95 2.64 -3.66 -11.85
C VAL A 95 2.75 -2.17 -11.62
N ASP A 96 1.65 -1.51 -11.23
CA ASP A 96 1.61 -0.08 -10.94
C ASP A 96 1.99 0.18 -9.48
N VAL A 97 3.29 0.25 -9.23
CA VAL A 97 3.87 0.52 -7.90
C VAL A 97 3.51 1.92 -7.42
N ASP A 98 3.40 2.90 -8.33
CA ASP A 98 3.10 4.29 -7.97
C ASP A 98 1.64 4.44 -7.51
N ALA A 99 0.69 3.79 -8.18
CA ALA A 99 -0.70 3.75 -7.73
C ALA A 99 -0.83 3.10 -6.35
N MET A 100 -0.19 1.96 -6.13
CA MET A 100 -0.19 1.29 -4.82
C MET A 100 0.47 2.14 -3.73
N LEU A 101 1.53 2.87 -4.07
CA LEU A 101 2.19 3.79 -3.15
C LEU A 101 1.28 4.97 -2.80
N ALA A 102 0.56 5.53 -3.78
CA ALA A 102 -0.44 6.58 -3.54
C ALA A 102 -1.55 6.09 -2.59
N ASP A 103 -2.02 4.87 -2.77
CA ASP A 103 -3.00 4.23 -1.90
C ASP A 103 -2.47 4.01 -0.48
N ALA A 104 -1.16 3.74 -0.32
CA ALA A 104 -0.53 3.62 1.00
C ALA A 104 -0.59 4.91 1.82
N TYR A 105 -0.61 6.06 1.16
CA TYR A 105 -0.74 7.38 1.79
C TYR A 105 -2.19 7.89 1.86
N ALA A 106 -3.13 7.25 1.15
CA ALA A 106 -4.53 7.65 1.12
C ALA A 106 -5.21 7.69 2.50
N PRO A 107 -4.98 6.75 3.44
CA PRO A 107 -5.64 6.75 4.75
C PRO A 107 -5.47 8.06 5.53
N LYS A 108 -4.32 8.73 5.42
CA LYS A 108 -4.11 10.05 6.04
C LYS A 108 -5.02 11.15 5.47
N ARG A 109 -5.38 11.04 4.19
CA ARG A 109 -6.18 12.06 3.48
C ARG A 109 -7.68 11.81 3.61
N THR A 110 -8.08 10.53 3.57
CA THR A 110 -9.50 10.12 3.49
C THR A 110 -10.13 9.79 4.83
N ALA A 111 -9.32 9.52 5.87
CA ALA A 111 -9.84 9.19 7.19
C ALA A 111 -10.67 10.34 7.79
N PRO A 112 -11.79 10.04 8.48
CA PRO A 112 -12.58 11.02 9.22
C PRO A 112 -11.71 11.78 10.23
N PHE A 113 -12.06 13.05 10.50
CA PHE A 113 -11.31 13.92 11.41
C PHE A 113 -11.07 13.26 12.79
N VAL A 114 -12.09 12.61 13.36
CA VAL A 114 -11.99 11.92 14.66
C VAL A 114 -10.98 10.77 14.62
N ALA A 115 -10.95 9.99 13.53
CA ALA A 115 -9.98 8.90 13.37
C ALA A 115 -8.55 9.43 13.26
N ARG A 116 -8.33 10.52 12.51
CA ARG A 116 -7.04 11.20 12.43
C ARG A 116 -6.58 11.76 13.78
N LEU A 117 -7.51 12.37 14.53
CA LEU A 117 -7.20 12.88 15.84
C LEU A 117 -6.81 11.76 16.82
N ARG A 118 -7.52 10.64 16.81
CA ARG A 118 -7.17 9.46 17.62
C ARG A 118 -5.82 8.86 17.19
N HIS A 119 -5.56 8.82 15.88
CA HIS A 119 -4.26 8.38 15.38
C HIS A 119 -3.12 9.26 15.89
N ASN A 120 -3.27 10.58 15.81
CA ASN A 120 -2.25 11.54 16.23
C ASN A 120 -2.02 11.59 17.74
N LEU A 121 -3.08 11.41 18.55
CA LEU A 121 -3.01 11.49 20.01
C LEU A 121 -2.68 10.15 20.68
N ALA A 122 -3.27 9.07 20.20
CA ALA A 122 -3.19 7.75 20.82
C ALA A 122 -2.43 6.71 19.98
N GLY A 123 -1.88 7.09 18.81
CA GLY A 123 -1.18 6.18 17.91
C GLY A 123 -2.07 5.06 17.34
N THR A 124 -3.41 5.23 17.38
CA THR A 124 -4.32 4.18 16.91
C THR A 124 -4.10 3.90 15.42
N PRO A 125 -3.94 2.63 15.00
CA PRO A 125 -3.69 2.31 13.60
C PRO A 125 -4.90 2.71 12.73
N LEU A 126 -4.61 3.19 11.52
CA LEU A 126 -5.60 3.38 10.46
C LEU A 126 -5.47 2.19 9.50
N PRO A 127 -6.26 1.11 9.70
CA PRO A 127 -6.12 -0.09 8.91
C PRO A 127 -6.51 0.19 7.46
N ALA A 128 -5.61 -0.13 6.54
CA ALA A 128 -5.89 -0.16 5.11
C ALA A 128 -5.17 -1.35 4.51
N ASP A 129 -5.89 -2.14 3.76
CA ASP A 129 -5.35 -3.24 2.98
C ASP A 129 -5.29 -2.81 1.51
N ILE A 130 -4.07 -2.67 1.01
CA ILE A 130 -3.83 -2.23 -0.35
C ILE A 130 -3.90 -3.44 -1.26
N LYS A 131 -4.79 -3.36 -2.25
CA LYS A 131 -4.88 -4.37 -3.29
C LYS A 131 -3.79 -4.14 -4.34
N PRO A 132 -3.18 -5.20 -4.86
CA PRO A 132 -2.22 -5.08 -5.93
C PRO A 132 -2.91 -4.53 -7.20
N VAL A 133 -2.30 -3.48 -7.78
CA VAL A 133 -2.76 -2.87 -9.04
C VAL A 133 -1.81 -3.32 -10.14
N TYR A 134 -2.37 -3.97 -11.17
CA TYR A 134 -1.60 -4.45 -12.31
C TYR A 134 -2.41 -4.31 -13.60
N ALA A 135 -1.72 -4.05 -14.68
CA ALA A 135 -2.25 -4.06 -16.03
C ALA A 135 -1.74 -5.30 -16.78
N VAL A 136 -2.60 -5.92 -17.56
CA VAL A 136 -2.28 -7.12 -18.33
C VAL A 136 -2.42 -6.81 -19.81
N ASN A 137 -1.40 -7.11 -20.59
CA ASN A 137 -1.40 -7.01 -22.04
C ASN A 137 -2.01 -8.30 -22.65
N LEU A 138 -3.34 -8.30 -22.82
CA LEU A 138 -4.07 -9.44 -23.38
C LEU A 138 -3.56 -9.88 -24.77
N PRO A 139 -3.33 -8.98 -25.75
CA PRO A 139 -2.75 -9.37 -27.04
C PRO A 139 -1.43 -10.16 -26.96
N ALA A 140 -0.58 -9.83 -25.98
CA ALA A 140 0.67 -10.56 -25.78
C ALA A 140 0.43 -11.98 -25.24
N ILE A 141 -0.59 -12.15 -24.39
CA ILE A 141 -1.00 -13.48 -23.94
C ILE A 141 -1.58 -14.29 -25.08
N ASP A 142 -2.47 -13.71 -25.88
CA ASP A 142 -3.09 -14.38 -27.02
C ASP A 142 -2.06 -14.86 -28.04
N SER A 143 -1.04 -14.03 -28.32
CA SER A 143 0.05 -14.42 -29.23
C SER A 143 0.89 -15.57 -28.67
N TRP A 144 1.17 -15.57 -27.36
CA TRP A 144 1.87 -16.67 -26.71
C TRP A 144 1.03 -17.96 -26.72
N VAL A 145 -0.26 -17.88 -26.41
CA VAL A 145 -1.19 -19.03 -26.45
C VAL A 145 -1.27 -19.59 -27.87
N ALA A 146 -1.35 -18.75 -28.89
CA ALA A 146 -1.37 -19.18 -30.28
C ALA A 146 -0.07 -19.93 -30.66
N SER A 147 1.08 -19.45 -30.19
CA SER A 147 2.38 -20.12 -30.42
C SER A 147 2.45 -21.50 -29.77
N VAL A 148 1.93 -21.62 -28.55
CA VAL A 148 1.83 -22.90 -27.83
C VAL A 148 0.85 -23.85 -28.54
N ALA A 149 -0.32 -23.34 -28.94
CA ALA A 149 -1.32 -24.11 -29.67
C ALA A 149 -0.79 -24.67 -30.99
N ALA A 150 -0.06 -23.87 -31.75
CA ALA A 150 0.58 -24.33 -32.98
C ALA A 150 1.57 -25.48 -32.76
N THR A 151 2.22 -25.51 -31.58
CA THR A 151 3.18 -26.58 -31.24
C THR A 151 2.49 -27.86 -30.74
N VAL A 152 1.32 -27.69 -30.07
CA VAL A 152 0.59 -28.81 -29.45
C VAL A 152 -0.41 -29.45 -30.42
N THR A 153 -0.92 -28.69 -31.37
CA THR A 153 -1.91 -29.24 -32.35
C THR A 153 -1.20 -30.20 -33.27
N PRO A 154 -1.43 -31.54 -33.15
CA PRO A 154 -0.86 -32.47 -34.13
C PRO A 154 -1.53 -32.19 -35.47
N GLU A 155 -0.72 -32.22 -36.53
CA GLU A 155 -1.23 -32.21 -37.91
C GLU A 155 -2.21 -33.36 -38.09
N VAL A 156 -3.50 -33.04 -38.22
CA VAL A 156 -4.52 -34.05 -38.43
C VAL A 156 -4.32 -34.59 -39.83
N THR A 157 -3.50 -35.64 -39.94
CA THR A 157 -3.35 -36.40 -41.15
C THR A 157 -4.72 -36.96 -41.53
N ARG A 158 -5.37 -36.41 -42.53
CA ARG A 158 -6.64 -36.94 -43.05
C ARG A 158 -6.47 -38.45 -43.35
N PRO A 159 -7.28 -39.33 -42.79
CA PRO A 159 -7.24 -40.72 -43.16
C PRO A 159 -7.47 -40.83 -44.68
N ARG A 160 -6.53 -41.41 -45.40
CA ARG A 160 -6.75 -41.80 -46.81
C ARG A 160 -7.75 -42.92 -46.78
N CYS A 161 -8.97 -42.67 -47.26
CA CYS A 161 -9.90 -43.72 -47.56
C CYS A 161 -9.37 -44.46 -48.81
N TRP A 162 -9.19 -45.76 -48.68
CA TRP A 162 -8.90 -46.71 -49.74
C TRP A 162 -10.20 -47.09 -50.44
#